data_4d40d5f6bb5789a5c3b8adc602db5859
#
_entry.id   4d40d5f6bb5789a5c3b8adc602db5859
#
_cell.length_a   1.000
_cell.length_b   1.000
_cell.length_c   1.000
_cell.angle_alpha   90.00
_cell.angle_beta   90.00
_cell.angle_gamma   90.00
#
_symmetry.space_group_name_H-M   'P 1'
#
loop_
_entity.id
_entity.type
_entity.pdbx_description
1 polymer ?
#
loop_
_entity_poly.entity_id
_entity_poly.type
_entity_poly.pdbx_seq_one_letter_code
_entity_poly.pdbx_strand_id
1 'polypeptide(L)'
;KCLRLWLCKPEYMERTKWENRFVLLRFWKKNYMMFLKDLKRFKMERLYDKLKAYSESDFYAFHMPGHKRNKALLGIELPYDLDITEIDGFDDLHHADGILKEEQERAARVFGAEESHFLVNGSTAGILSAVMGCTHRGDKILVARHCHKSIYHAIYMNGLVPRYVYPEFDISMHMNGEISKEDVAKALAAESDIKAVVIVSPNYDGVVSDVKGIAEVAHSYRIPLIVDEAHGPHFGFHPAFPGRANDLGADVVINSLHKTLPSLTQTAILHINGKIVNRRRIKKYLDMLQSSSPSYIFMASLDACVDFLDGKCENVFELYVERLQKFREEL
;
A
#
# COMPACT_ATOMS: atom_id res chain seq x y z
N LYS A 1 -27.78 20.82 -18.49
CA LYS A 1 -28.90 21.81 -18.55
C LYS A 1 -29.18 22.46 -17.19
N CYS A 2 -28.97 21.83 -16.04
CA CYS A 2 -29.16 22.45 -14.72
C CYS A 2 -28.11 23.49 -14.30
N LEU A 3 -26.87 23.37 -14.77
CA LEU A 3 -25.80 24.30 -14.38
C LEU A 3 -25.89 25.71 -15.03
N ARG A 4 -26.57 25.83 -16.19
CA ARG A 4 -26.75 27.12 -16.86
C ARG A 4 -27.81 28.02 -16.22
N LEU A 5 -28.76 27.46 -15.47
CA LEU A 5 -29.85 28.22 -14.85
C LEU A 5 -29.47 28.89 -13.53
N TRP A 6 -28.38 28.51 -12.90
CA TRP A 6 -27.94 29.07 -11.62
C TRP A 6 -26.95 30.27 -11.77
N LEU A 7 -26.35 30.42 -12.94
CA LEU A 7 -25.38 31.49 -13.21
C LEU A 7 -25.98 32.81 -13.76
N CYS A 8 -27.28 32.82 -14.01
CA CYS A 8 -27.94 33.94 -14.72
C CYS A 8 -29.04 34.69 -13.97
N LYS A 9 -29.05 34.72 -12.62
CA LYS A 9 -29.95 35.60 -11.89
C LYS A 9 -29.16 36.74 -11.26
N PRO A 10 -29.30 37.99 -11.77
CA PRO A 10 -28.62 39.20 -11.23
C PRO A 10 -29.00 39.56 -9.79
N GLU A 11 -30.14 39.09 -9.30
CA GLU A 11 -30.75 39.49 -8.03
C GLU A 11 -30.00 38.94 -6.79
N TYR A 12 -29.08 37.98 -6.92
CA TYR A 12 -28.30 37.44 -5.80
C TYR A 12 -26.93 38.12 -5.59
N MET A 13 -26.55 39.06 -6.44
CA MET A 13 -25.22 39.67 -6.37
C MET A 13 -25.10 40.93 -5.49
N GLU A 14 -26.21 41.50 -5.04
CA GLU A 14 -26.16 42.82 -4.37
C GLU A 14 -26.21 42.81 -2.84
N ARG A 15 -26.37 41.68 -2.15
CA ARG A 15 -26.58 41.65 -0.69
C ARG A 15 -25.56 40.94 0.19
N THR A 16 -24.40 40.50 -0.30
CA THR A 16 -23.42 39.84 0.56
C THR A 16 -22.18 40.71 0.79
N LYS A 17 -21.94 41.10 2.06
CA LYS A 17 -20.70 41.76 2.49
C LYS A 17 -19.48 40.90 2.07
N TRP A 18 -18.36 41.52 1.74
CA TRP A 18 -17.14 40.91 1.24
C TRP A 18 -16.63 39.67 2.03
N GLU A 19 -16.86 39.63 3.33
CA GLU A 19 -16.46 38.51 4.19
C GLU A 19 -17.17 37.19 3.84
N ASN A 20 -18.43 37.24 3.39
CA ASN A 20 -19.16 36.03 2.97
C ASN A 20 -18.72 35.50 1.59
N ARG A 21 -18.08 36.31 0.76
CA ARG A 21 -17.58 35.86 -0.55
C ARG A 21 -16.41 34.88 -0.42
N PHE A 22 -15.53 35.04 0.55
CA PHE A 22 -14.41 34.12 0.79
C PHE A 22 -14.87 32.76 1.32
N VAL A 23 -15.91 32.75 2.15
CA VAL A 23 -16.50 31.49 2.67
C VAL A 23 -17.25 30.77 1.56
N LEU A 24 -18.04 31.47 0.74
CA LEU A 24 -18.75 30.90 -0.41
C LEU A 24 -17.77 30.39 -1.49
N LEU A 25 -16.68 31.11 -1.77
CA LEU A 25 -15.65 30.70 -2.72
C LEU A 25 -14.87 29.46 -2.22
N ARG A 26 -14.58 29.38 -0.91
CA ARG A 26 -13.96 28.19 -0.30
C ARG A 26 -14.91 26.99 -0.33
N PHE A 27 -16.17 27.18 0.00
CA PHE A 27 -17.22 26.14 -0.06
C PHE A 27 -17.44 25.68 -1.51
N TRP A 28 -17.49 26.62 -2.48
CA TRP A 28 -17.65 26.31 -3.89
C TRP A 28 -16.41 25.60 -4.45
N LYS A 29 -15.19 26.04 -4.10
CA LYS A 29 -13.94 25.40 -4.50
C LYS A 29 -13.84 23.97 -3.92
N LYS A 30 -14.25 23.76 -2.68
CA LYS A 30 -14.28 22.44 -2.03
C LYS A 30 -15.29 21.51 -2.73
N ASN A 31 -16.51 21.98 -2.98
CA ASN A 31 -17.54 21.17 -3.65
C ASN A 31 -17.23 20.96 -5.14
N TYR A 32 -16.64 21.94 -5.82
CA TYR A 32 -16.17 21.78 -7.21
C TYR A 32 -15.01 20.79 -7.31
N MET A 33 -14.07 20.82 -6.38
CA MET A 33 -12.99 19.84 -6.33
C MET A 33 -13.49 18.44 -5.98
N MET A 34 -14.52 18.31 -5.13
CA MET A 34 -15.19 17.06 -4.84
C MET A 34 -15.96 16.54 -6.07
N PHE A 35 -16.70 17.40 -6.77
CA PHE A 35 -17.37 17.07 -8.03
C PHE A 35 -16.38 16.70 -9.16
N LEU A 36 -15.22 17.36 -9.25
CA LEU A 36 -14.18 16.96 -10.19
C LEU A 36 -13.52 15.63 -9.83
N LYS A 37 -13.41 15.32 -8.52
CA LYS A 37 -12.97 14.00 -8.05
C LYS A 37 -13.98 12.92 -8.41
N ASP A 38 -15.29 13.20 -8.23
CA ASP A 38 -16.35 12.29 -8.62
C ASP A 38 -16.42 12.08 -10.14
N LEU A 39 -16.22 13.14 -10.94
CA LEU A 39 -16.12 13.02 -12.40
C LEU A 39 -14.89 12.23 -12.87
N LYS A 40 -13.73 12.38 -12.17
CA LYS A 40 -12.56 11.54 -12.43
C LYS A 40 -12.81 10.09 -12.04
N ARG A 41 -13.52 9.84 -10.93
CA ARG A 41 -13.95 8.51 -10.50
C ARG A 41 -14.83 7.80 -11.55
N PHE A 42 -15.69 8.55 -12.26
CA PHE A 42 -16.53 8.01 -13.36
C PHE A 42 -15.76 7.77 -14.67
N LYS A 43 -14.50 8.17 -14.78
CA LYS A 43 -13.73 8.13 -16.04
C LYS A 43 -12.47 7.27 -15.98
N MET A 44 -12.12 6.69 -14.85
CA MET A 44 -10.96 5.81 -14.77
C MET A 44 -11.35 4.43 -15.33
N GLU A 45 -10.76 4.09 -16.47
CA GLU A 45 -10.78 2.73 -17.00
C GLU A 45 -10.01 1.82 -16.02
N ARG A 46 -10.65 0.74 -15.60
CA ARG A 46 -10.05 -0.22 -14.67
C ARG A 46 -9.17 -1.20 -15.43
N LEU A 47 -8.04 -1.58 -14.85
CA LEU A 47 -7.14 -2.55 -15.49
C LEU A 47 -7.86 -3.86 -15.82
N TYR A 48 -8.68 -4.37 -14.89
CA TYR A 48 -9.47 -5.58 -15.13
C TYR A 48 -10.44 -5.42 -16.30
N ASP A 49 -11.18 -4.31 -16.37
CA ASP A 49 -12.15 -4.06 -17.44
C ASP A 49 -11.46 -3.93 -18.79
N LYS A 50 -10.30 -3.29 -18.83
CA LYS A 50 -9.47 -3.16 -20.03
C LYS A 50 -8.93 -4.51 -20.50
N LEU A 51 -8.44 -5.35 -19.59
CA LEU A 51 -7.99 -6.72 -19.89
C LEU A 51 -9.14 -7.56 -20.43
N LYS A 52 -10.33 -7.43 -19.84
CA LYS A 52 -11.54 -8.13 -20.29
C LYS A 52 -11.95 -7.69 -21.68
N ALA A 53 -12.03 -6.39 -21.94
CA ALA A 53 -12.34 -5.86 -23.27
C ALA A 53 -11.32 -6.34 -24.32
N TYR A 54 -10.04 -6.36 -23.97
CA TYR A 54 -9.01 -6.90 -24.83
C TYR A 54 -9.18 -8.41 -25.06
N SER A 55 -9.58 -9.17 -24.04
CA SER A 55 -9.82 -10.61 -24.16
C SER A 55 -10.98 -10.97 -25.11
N GLU A 56 -11.98 -10.08 -25.20
CA GLU A 56 -13.17 -10.20 -26.04
C GLU A 56 -12.94 -9.64 -27.47
N SER A 57 -11.78 -9.03 -27.73
CA SER A 57 -11.43 -8.49 -29.04
C SER A 57 -11.07 -9.59 -30.04
N ASP A 58 -11.10 -9.27 -31.32
CA ASP A 58 -10.69 -10.15 -32.43
C ASP A 58 -9.18 -10.12 -32.70
N PHE A 59 -8.40 -9.39 -31.89
CA PHE A 59 -6.94 -9.35 -32.02
C PHE A 59 -6.30 -10.71 -31.74
N TYR A 60 -5.51 -11.21 -32.67
CA TYR A 60 -4.68 -12.38 -32.45
C TYR A 60 -3.43 -12.01 -31.63
N ALA A 61 -3.16 -12.75 -30.57
CA ALA A 61 -2.07 -12.48 -29.65
C ALA A 61 -0.69 -12.86 -30.21
N PHE A 62 -0.08 -12.00 -31.06
CA PHE A 62 1.31 -12.16 -31.48
C PHE A 62 2.34 -11.85 -30.39
N HIS A 63 1.92 -11.10 -29.36
CA HIS A 63 2.72 -10.77 -28.18
C HIS A 63 2.90 -11.97 -27.24
N MET A 64 3.78 -11.85 -26.24
CA MET A 64 3.88 -12.77 -25.10
C MET A 64 2.62 -12.68 -24.22
N PRO A 65 2.25 -13.72 -23.47
CA PRO A 65 2.93 -15.02 -23.29
C PRO A 65 2.76 -16.02 -24.46
N GLY A 66 3.55 -17.11 -24.37
CA GLY A 66 3.61 -18.15 -25.42
C GLY A 66 2.32 -18.98 -25.64
N HIS A 67 1.40 -19.01 -24.67
CA HIS A 67 0.13 -19.75 -24.76
C HIS A 67 -0.85 -19.16 -25.80
N LYS A 68 -0.65 -17.93 -26.25
CA LYS A 68 -1.47 -17.26 -27.29
C LYS A 68 -2.98 -17.38 -27.06
N ARG A 69 -3.42 -17.33 -25.78
CA ARG A 69 -4.82 -17.52 -25.33
C ARG A 69 -5.43 -18.88 -25.69
N ASN A 70 -4.60 -19.87 -26.05
CA ASN A 70 -5.09 -21.20 -26.43
C ASN A 70 -5.37 -22.06 -25.17
N LYS A 71 -6.62 -22.05 -24.73
CA LYS A 71 -7.08 -22.81 -23.55
C LYS A 71 -7.02 -24.34 -23.77
N ALA A 72 -7.07 -24.78 -25.03
CA ALA A 72 -7.13 -26.21 -25.33
C ALA A 72 -5.77 -26.93 -25.19
N LEU A 73 -4.65 -26.19 -25.21
CA LEU A 73 -3.32 -26.78 -25.24
C LEU A 73 -3.01 -27.68 -24.03
N LEU A 74 -3.43 -27.31 -22.84
CA LEU A 74 -3.12 -28.05 -21.62
C LEU A 74 -4.31 -28.80 -21.03
N GLY A 75 -5.53 -28.62 -21.59
CA GLY A 75 -6.76 -29.24 -21.07
C GLY A 75 -7.15 -28.80 -19.65
N ILE A 76 -6.65 -27.66 -19.18
CA ILE A 76 -6.96 -27.06 -17.88
C ILE A 76 -7.47 -25.63 -18.07
N GLU A 77 -8.33 -25.18 -17.16
CA GLU A 77 -8.81 -23.79 -17.17
C GLU A 77 -7.88 -22.89 -16.40
N LEU A 78 -7.13 -22.06 -17.11
CA LEU A 78 -6.35 -20.96 -16.58
C LEU A 78 -6.79 -19.63 -17.22
N PRO A 79 -6.56 -18.49 -16.59
CA PRO A 79 -7.04 -17.19 -17.09
C PRO A 79 -6.21 -16.65 -18.26
N TYR A 80 -5.90 -17.50 -19.26
CA TYR A 80 -5.06 -17.16 -20.43
C TYR A 80 -5.56 -15.96 -21.22
N ASP A 81 -6.88 -15.69 -21.18
CA ASP A 81 -7.46 -14.56 -21.90
C ASP A 81 -7.06 -13.21 -21.33
N LEU A 82 -6.76 -13.17 -20.02
CA LEU A 82 -6.38 -11.97 -19.28
C LEU A 82 -4.87 -11.86 -19.06
N ASP A 83 -4.13 -12.92 -19.43
CA ASP A 83 -2.67 -12.99 -19.19
C ASP A 83 -1.93 -12.37 -20.38
N ILE A 84 -1.31 -11.22 -20.12
CA ILE A 84 -0.53 -10.45 -21.07
C ILE A 84 0.78 -10.03 -20.43
N THR A 85 1.69 -9.48 -21.23
CA THR A 85 2.85 -8.72 -20.76
C THR A 85 2.64 -7.22 -21.00
N GLU A 86 3.68 -6.41 -20.88
CA GLU A 86 3.72 -5.00 -21.22
C GLU A 86 3.55 -4.78 -22.72
N ILE A 87 2.31 -4.62 -23.17
CA ILE A 87 1.95 -4.34 -24.56
C ILE A 87 1.35 -2.93 -24.69
N ASP A 88 1.35 -2.40 -25.90
CA ASP A 88 0.81 -1.08 -26.21
C ASP A 88 -0.59 -0.88 -25.60
N GLY A 89 -0.73 0.21 -24.86
CA GLY A 89 -1.99 0.59 -24.22
C GLY A 89 -2.21 0.00 -22.81
N PHE A 90 -1.36 -0.93 -22.33
CA PHE A 90 -1.50 -1.55 -21.00
C PHE A 90 -0.46 -1.10 -19.97
N ASP A 91 0.42 -0.15 -20.35
CA ASP A 91 1.45 0.40 -19.46
C ASP A 91 2.56 -0.63 -19.10
N ASP A 92 3.56 -0.22 -18.35
CA ASP A 92 4.68 -1.05 -17.84
C ASP A 92 4.87 -0.77 -16.34
N LEU A 93 4.83 -1.79 -15.51
CA LEU A 93 4.96 -1.64 -14.05
C LEU A 93 6.25 -0.93 -13.64
N HIS A 94 7.34 -1.18 -14.35
CA HIS A 94 8.65 -0.59 -14.04
C HIS A 94 8.81 0.85 -14.52
N HIS A 95 8.03 1.25 -15.54
CA HIS A 95 8.03 2.59 -16.13
C HIS A 95 6.60 3.15 -16.27
N ALA A 96 5.80 2.96 -15.23
CA ALA A 96 4.39 3.30 -15.25
C ALA A 96 4.16 4.80 -15.54
N ASP A 97 3.47 5.08 -16.64
CA ASP A 97 3.09 6.44 -17.08
C ASP A 97 1.61 6.55 -17.48
N GLY A 98 0.89 5.44 -17.53
CA GLY A 98 -0.52 5.30 -17.90
C GLY A 98 -1.39 4.70 -16.79
N ILE A 99 -2.15 3.66 -17.14
CA ILE A 99 -3.15 3.04 -16.26
C ILE A 99 -2.56 2.51 -14.96
N LEU A 100 -1.39 1.88 -14.99
CA LEU A 100 -0.75 1.37 -13.78
C LEU A 100 -0.28 2.49 -12.86
N LYS A 101 0.15 3.63 -13.41
CA LYS A 101 0.46 4.81 -12.61
C LYS A 101 -0.79 5.35 -11.91
N GLU A 102 -1.89 5.52 -12.66
CA GLU A 102 -3.16 6.00 -12.10
C GLU A 102 -3.68 5.10 -10.98
N GLU A 103 -3.55 3.77 -11.15
CA GLU A 103 -3.94 2.78 -10.16
C GLU A 103 -3.06 2.82 -8.91
N GLN A 104 -1.74 2.99 -9.05
CA GLN A 104 -0.83 3.16 -7.93
C GLN A 104 -1.05 4.50 -7.18
N GLU A 105 -1.35 5.59 -7.91
CA GLU A 105 -1.76 6.86 -7.30
C GLU A 105 -3.10 6.73 -6.56
N ARG A 106 -4.05 5.92 -7.06
CA ARG A 106 -5.28 5.61 -6.35
C ARG A 106 -5.00 4.81 -5.09
N ALA A 107 -4.16 3.78 -5.17
CA ALA A 107 -3.75 3.01 -4.00
C ALA A 107 -3.13 3.90 -2.93
N ALA A 108 -2.26 4.84 -3.31
CA ALA A 108 -1.68 5.80 -2.38
C ALA A 108 -2.76 6.62 -1.65
N ARG A 109 -3.76 7.13 -2.37
CA ARG A 109 -4.88 7.88 -1.76
C ARG A 109 -5.72 7.01 -0.81
N VAL A 110 -6.03 5.78 -1.20
CA VAL A 110 -6.85 4.85 -0.43
C VAL A 110 -6.16 4.42 0.86
N PHE A 111 -4.85 4.18 0.81
CA PHE A 111 -4.04 3.78 1.97
C PHE A 111 -3.47 4.97 2.77
N GLY A 112 -3.77 6.22 2.39
CA GLY A 112 -3.26 7.40 3.09
C GLY A 112 -1.75 7.62 2.94
N ALA A 113 -1.14 7.10 1.88
CA ALA A 113 0.27 7.25 1.59
C ALA A 113 0.54 8.38 0.58
N GLU A 114 1.78 8.88 0.54
CA GLU A 114 2.18 9.84 -0.48
C GLU A 114 2.49 9.17 -1.83
N GLU A 115 3.02 7.95 -1.79
CA GLU A 115 3.38 7.17 -2.98
C GLU A 115 3.16 5.68 -2.70
N SER A 116 2.67 4.92 -3.70
CA SER A 116 2.45 3.48 -3.59
C SER A 116 2.96 2.76 -4.83
N HIS A 117 3.49 1.55 -4.62
CA HIS A 117 3.99 0.69 -5.67
C HIS A 117 3.38 -0.70 -5.58
N PHE A 118 2.83 -1.20 -6.67
CA PHE A 118 2.34 -2.57 -6.76
C PHE A 118 3.48 -3.57 -6.74
N LEU A 119 3.28 -4.65 -5.99
CA LEU A 119 4.24 -5.74 -5.85
C LEU A 119 3.62 -7.04 -6.36
N VAL A 120 4.22 -7.60 -7.38
CA VAL A 120 3.83 -8.90 -7.98
C VAL A 120 4.76 -10.04 -7.54
N ASN A 121 5.82 -9.72 -6.81
CA ASN A 121 6.75 -10.69 -6.21
C ASN A 121 6.63 -10.75 -4.68
N GLY A 122 5.43 -10.46 -4.17
CA GLY A 122 5.10 -10.51 -2.75
C GLY A 122 5.72 -9.40 -1.92
N SER A 123 5.33 -9.33 -0.66
CA SER A 123 5.95 -8.42 0.32
C SER A 123 7.45 -8.64 0.47
N THR A 124 7.94 -9.83 0.12
CA THR A 124 9.39 -10.12 0.14
C THR A 124 10.16 -9.14 -0.73
N ALA A 125 9.73 -8.91 -1.99
CA ALA A 125 10.38 -7.94 -2.87
C ALA A 125 10.29 -6.52 -2.29
N GLY A 126 9.15 -6.15 -1.73
CA GLY A 126 8.95 -4.85 -1.06
C GLY A 126 9.89 -4.64 0.13
N ILE A 127 9.98 -5.62 1.02
CA ILE A 127 10.84 -5.57 2.21
C ILE A 127 12.32 -5.47 1.80
N LEU A 128 12.78 -6.31 0.87
CA LEU A 128 14.14 -6.24 0.35
C LEU A 128 14.43 -4.86 -0.24
N SER A 129 13.52 -4.33 -1.06
CA SER A 129 13.65 -3.01 -1.69
C SER A 129 13.67 -1.88 -0.68
N ALA A 130 12.81 -1.92 0.33
CA ALA A 130 12.74 -0.93 1.40
C ALA A 130 14.06 -0.89 2.20
N VAL A 131 14.51 -2.04 2.70
CA VAL A 131 15.73 -2.13 3.51
C VAL A 131 16.97 -1.73 2.70
N MET A 132 17.14 -2.28 1.50
CA MET A 132 18.30 -1.97 0.64
C MET A 132 18.23 -0.54 0.09
N GLY A 133 17.03 0.00 -0.11
CA GLY A 133 16.81 1.40 -0.51
C GLY A 133 17.13 2.41 0.58
N CYS A 134 16.90 2.06 1.84
CA CYS A 134 17.16 2.92 2.99
C CYS A 134 18.57 2.79 3.55
N THR A 135 19.34 1.76 3.16
CA THR A 135 20.67 1.47 3.71
C THR A 135 21.73 1.29 2.64
N HIS A 136 23.01 1.40 3.00
CA HIS A 136 24.16 1.04 2.18
C HIS A 136 24.84 -0.20 2.74
N ARG A 137 25.65 -0.84 1.90
CA ARG A 137 26.43 -1.99 2.33
C ARG A 137 27.31 -1.63 3.54
N GLY A 138 27.21 -2.45 4.59
CA GLY A 138 27.95 -2.24 5.83
C GLY A 138 27.28 -1.35 6.85
N ASP A 139 26.15 -0.70 6.52
CA ASP A 139 25.40 0.12 7.46
C ASP A 139 24.85 -0.70 8.63
N LYS A 140 24.70 -0.05 9.79
CA LYS A 140 23.98 -0.61 10.93
C LYS A 140 22.48 -0.39 10.78
N ILE A 141 21.69 -1.38 11.18
CA ILE A 141 20.23 -1.37 11.15
C ILE A 141 19.66 -1.90 12.47
N LEU A 142 18.64 -1.22 13.00
CA LEU A 142 17.91 -1.68 14.18
C LEU A 142 16.70 -2.49 13.74
N VAL A 143 16.58 -3.73 14.20
CA VAL A 143 15.58 -4.69 13.71
C VAL A 143 14.86 -5.35 14.88
N ALA A 144 13.51 -5.40 14.81
CA ALA A 144 12.73 -6.22 15.72
C ALA A 144 13.05 -7.71 15.51
N ARG A 145 13.40 -8.42 16.59
CA ARG A 145 13.96 -9.81 16.49
C ARG A 145 12.98 -10.81 15.89
N HIS A 146 11.69 -10.59 16.01
CA HIS A 146 10.62 -11.46 15.48
C HIS A 146 10.13 -11.09 14.08
N CYS A 147 10.90 -10.29 13.33
CA CYS A 147 10.60 -9.94 11.95
C CYS A 147 10.63 -11.15 11.00
N HIS A 148 9.92 -11.02 9.87
CA HIS A 148 9.90 -12.02 8.83
C HIS A 148 11.30 -12.27 8.23
N LYS A 149 11.56 -13.51 7.77
CA LYS A 149 12.86 -13.93 7.19
C LYS A 149 13.37 -13.05 6.06
N SER A 150 12.50 -12.38 5.30
CA SER A 150 12.90 -11.46 4.22
C SER A 150 13.76 -10.30 4.72
N ILE A 151 13.59 -9.85 5.96
CA ILE A 151 14.43 -8.81 6.55
C ILE A 151 15.84 -9.35 6.81
N TYR A 152 15.97 -10.58 7.28
CA TYR A 152 17.27 -11.24 7.44
C TYR A 152 17.96 -11.51 6.11
N HIS A 153 17.18 -11.80 5.05
CA HIS A 153 17.71 -11.89 3.69
C HIS A 153 18.24 -10.54 3.21
N ALA A 154 17.55 -9.43 3.47
CA ALA A 154 18.03 -8.09 3.13
C ALA A 154 19.32 -7.74 3.88
N ILE A 155 19.40 -8.07 5.16
CA ILE A 155 20.62 -7.91 5.97
C ILE A 155 21.79 -8.65 5.34
N TYR A 156 21.59 -9.92 4.98
CA TYR A 156 22.62 -10.74 4.36
C TYR A 156 23.04 -10.20 2.98
N MET A 157 22.08 -9.93 2.09
CA MET A 157 22.34 -9.47 0.73
C MET A 157 23.06 -8.12 0.70
N ASN A 158 22.71 -7.20 1.58
CA ASN A 158 23.30 -5.88 1.66
C ASN A 158 24.50 -5.81 2.65
N GLY A 159 24.85 -6.94 3.30
CA GLY A 159 25.96 -7.02 4.24
C GLY A 159 25.81 -6.06 5.42
N LEU A 160 24.58 -5.91 5.95
CA LEU A 160 24.28 -4.98 7.04
C LEU A 160 24.74 -5.54 8.39
N VAL A 161 24.96 -4.66 9.35
CA VAL A 161 25.27 -4.98 10.75
C VAL A 161 24.01 -4.81 11.59
N PRO A 162 23.29 -5.90 11.93
CA PRO A 162 22.05 -5.78 12.69
C PRO A 162 22.29 -5.49 14.17
N ARG A 163 21.43 -4.66 14.74
CA ARG A 163 21.14 -4.54 16.15
C ARG A 163 19.70 -4.97 16.36
N TYR A 164 19.42 -5.62 17.48
CA TYR A 164 18.11 -6.19 17.72
C TYR A 164 17.42 -5.53 18.91
N VAL A 165 16.13 -5.22 18.73
CA VAL A 165 15.19 -5.03 19.82
C VAL A 165 14.33 -6.28 19.93
N TYR A 166 14.01 -6.67 21.14
CA TYR A 166 13.26 -7.87 21.43
C TYR A 166 11.84 -7.49 21.85
N PRO A 167 10.81 -8.19 21.33
CA PRO A 167 9.46 -8.03 21.86
C PRO A 167 9.40 -8.52 23.32
N GLU A 168 8.47 -7.98 24.07
CA GLU A 168 8.06 -8.62 25.30
C GLU A 168 7.54 -10.04 24.99
N PHE A 169 7.78 -10.98 25.88
CA PHE A 169 7.30 -12.35 25.70
C PHE A 169 6.28 -12.68 26.79
N ASP A 170 5.03 -12.91 26.38
CA ASP A 170 3.98 -13.38 27.27
C ASP A 170 4.13 -14.88 27.53
N ILE A 171 4.56 -15.23 28.74
CA ILE A 171 4.80 -16.63 29.14
C ILE A 171 3.48 -17.41 29.22
N SER A 172 2.38 -16.76 29.58
CA SER A 172 1.08 -17.41 29.75
C SER A 172 0.46 -17.81 28.43
N MET A 173 0.61 -16.94 27.41
CA MET A 173 0.08 -17.14 26.06
C MET A 173 1.11 -17.78 25.09
N HIS A 174 2.38 -17.93 25.53
CA HIS A 174 3.49 -18.38 24.70
C HIS A 174 3.67 -17.60 23.39
N MET A 175 3.47 -16.25 23.43
CA MET A 175 3.49 -15.43 22.24
C MET A 175 4.36 -14.17 22.43
N ASN A 176 4.84 -13.62 21.31
CA ASN A 176 5.55 -12.35 21.28
C ASN A 176 4.56 -11.20 21.42
N GLY A 177 4.84 -10.28 22.33
CA GLY A 177 4.16 -9.01 22.51
C GLY A 177 4.60 -7.93 21.51
N GLU A 178 4.44 -6.69 21.90
CA GLU A 178 4.83 -5.51 21.13
C GLU A 178 6.34 -5.21 21.22
N ILE A 179 6.80 -4.36 20.33
CA ILE A 179 8.11 -3.67 20.46
C ILE A 179 7.88 -2.37 21.21
N SER A 180 8.57 -2.21 22.33
CA SER A 180 8.53 -1.01 23.15
C SER A 180 9.28 0.13 22.47
N LYS A 181 8.69 1.34 22.42
CA LYS A 181 9.37 2.54 21.94
C LYS A 181 10.56 2.94 22.84
N GLU A 182 10.48 2.61 24.12
CA GLU A 182 11.54 2.83 25.09
C GLU A 182 12.79 2.02 24.77
N ASP A 183 12.62 0.77 24.32
CA ASP A 183 13.76 -0.08 23.93
C ASP A 183 14.35 0.35 22.59
N VAL A 184 13.51 0.82 21.65
CA VAL A 184 14.00 1.48 20.43
C VAL A 184 14.82 2.73 20.78
N ALA A 185 14.31 3.58 21.68
CA ALA A 185 15.02 4.78 22.13
C ALA A 185 16.36 4.45 22.79
N LYS A 186 16.41 3.46 23.69
CA LYS A 186 17.65 2.98 24.31
C LYS A 186 18.65 2.47 23.27
N ALA A 187 18.20 1.69 22.30
CA ALA A 187 19.07 1.15 21.26
C ALA A 187 19.66 2.26 20.38
N LEU A 188 18.84 3.26 19.97
CA LEU A 188 19.31 4.39 19.17
C LEU A 188 20.24 5.33 19.97
N ALA A 189 20.01 5.50 21.27
CA ALA A 189 20.89 6.27 22.13
C ALA A 189 22.27 5.59 22.34
N ALA A 190 22.29 4.26 22.37
CA ALA A 190 23.52 3.48 22.54
C ALA A 190 24.38 3.42 21.26
N GLU A 191 23.78 3.57 20.08
CA GLU A 191 24.47 3.51 18.77
C GLU A 191 24.02 4.61 17.82
N SER A 192 24.83 5.63 17.65
CA SER A 192 24.51 6.84 16.86
C SER A 192 24.52 6.68 15.35
N ASP A 193 25.01 5.56 14.81
CA ASP A 193 25.25 5.32 13.39
C ASP A 193 24.24 4.35 12.74
N ILE A 194 23.16 4.02 13.43
CA ILE A 194 22.02 3.27 12.86
C ILE A 194 21.39 4.08 11.74
N LYS A 195 21.08 3.42 10.59
CA LYS A 195 20.57 4.06 9.37
C LYS A 195 19.10 3.80 9.10
N ALA A 196 18.52 2.78 9.69
CA ALA A 196 17.08 2.49 9.58
C ALA A 196 16.61 1.70 10.81
N VAL A 197 15.34 1.88 11.16
CA VAL A 197 14.60 1.04 12.12
C VAL A 197 13.61 0.19 11.33
N VAL A 198 13.55 -1.11 11.63
CA VAL A 198 12.61 -2.05 10.96
C VAL A 198 11.85 -2.81 12.04
N ILE A 199 10.53 -2.73 11.98
CA ILE A 199 9.63 -3.48 12.85
C ILE A 199 8.60 -4.25 12.02
N VAL A 200 7.95 -5.24 12.63
CA VAL A 200 6.75 -5.88 12.13
C VAL A 200 5.57 -5.52 13.03
N SER A 201 4.52 -4.96 12.45
CA SER A 201 3.29 -4.58 13.18
C SER A 201 2.10 -4.57 12.22
N PRO A 202 1.07 -5.43 12.46
CA PRO A 202 1.03 -6.41 13.53
C PRO A 202 2.03 -7.55 13.32
N ASN A 203 2.43 -8.21 14.41
CA ASN A 203 3.23 -9.42 14.31
C ASN A 203 2.40 -10.62 13.82
N TYR A 204 2.99 -11.84 13.77
CA TYR A 204 2.29 -13.05 13.31
C TYR A 204 1.08 -13.40 14.19
N ASP A 205 1.15 -13.12 15.48
CA ASP A 205 0.11 -13.40 16.47
C ASP A 205 -0.99 -12.32 16.52
N GLY A 206 -0.84 -11.23 15.75
CA GLY A 206 -1.79 -10.13 15.67
C GLY A 206 -1.51 -8.97 16.64
N VAL A 207 -0.41 -9.00 17.40
CA VAL A 207 -0.05 -7.93 18.33
C VAL A 207 0.48 -6.72 17.59
N VAL A 208 -0.05 -5.54 17.92
CA VAL A 208 0.29 -4.24 17.32
C VAL A 208 1.21 -3.46 18.25
N SER A 209 2.31 -2.93 17.72
CA SER A 209 3.23 -2.05 18.45
C SER A 209 2.81 -0.57 18.36
N ASP A 210 3.29 0.28 19.28
CA ASP A 210 3.13 1.74 19.20
C ASP A 210 3.95 2.33 18.04
N VAL A 211 3.47 2.10 16.80
CA VAL A 211 4.13 2.57 15.57
C VAL A 211 4.38 4.08 15.62
N LYS A 212 3.42 4.86 16.15
CA LYS A 212 3.54 6.32 16.23
C LYS A 212 4.69 6.73 17.17
N GLY A 213 4.72 6.19 18.38
CA GLY A 213 5.79 6.49 19.32
C GLY A 213 7.16 6.04 18.80
N ILE A 214 7.25 4.88 18.13
CA ILE A 214 8.49 4.40 17.51
C ILE A 214 8.92 5.33 16.36
N ALA A 215 7.98 5.81 15.53
CA ALA A 215 8.26 6.77 14.46
C ALA A 215 8.82 8.09 15.02
N GLU A 216 8.17 8.64 16.06
CA GLU A 216 8.64 9.86 16.73
C GLU A 216 10.06 9.71 17.27
N VAL A 217 10.37 8.57 17.89
CA VAL A 217 11.73 8.25 18.36
C VAL A 217 12.73 8.18 17.19
N ALA A 218 12.43 7.39 16.14
CA ALA A 218 13.32 7.25 14.99
C ALA A 218 13.58 8.60 14.29
N HIS A 219 12.53 9.40 14.10
CA HIS A 219 12.61 10.72 13.46
C HIS A 219 13.42 11.74 14.28
N SER A 220 13.43 11.64 15.61
CA SER A 220 14.29 12.48 16.46
C SER A 220 15.79 12.30 16.15
N TYR A 221 16.16 11.13 15.65
CA TYR A 221 17.50 10.80 15.16
C TYR A 221 17.65 10.98 13.63
N ARG A 222 16.58 11.43 12.91
CA ARG A 222 16.51 11.50 11.45
C ARG A 222 16.73 10.16 10.76
N ILE A 223 16.24 9.09 11.37
CA ILE A 223 16.32 7.71 10.89
C ILE A 223 14.93 7.29 10.38
N PRO A 224 14.81 6.65 9.20
CA PRO A 224 13.53 6.18 8.70
C PRO A 224 13.03 4.96 9.49
N LEU A 225 11.69 4.90 9.65
CA LEU A 225 10.99 3.74 10.16
C LEU A 225 10.38 2.95 8.99
N ILE A 226 10.77 1.69 8.86
CA ILE A 226 10.20 0.72 7.93
C ILE A 226 9.28 -0.21 8.73
N VAL A 227 8.01 -0.32 8.33
CA VAL A 227 7.03 -1.18 8.98
C VAL A 227 6.60 -2.30 8.01
N ASP A 228 6.90 -3.54 8.39
CA ASP A 228 6.29 -4.71 7.78
C ASP A 228 4.87 -4.87 8.36
N GLU A 229 3.89 -4.28 7.67
CA GLU A 229 2.45 -4.35 7.99
C GLU A 229 1.75 -5.43 7.14
N ALA A 230 2.47 -6.49 6.78
CA ALA A 230 1.95 -7.54 5.89
C ALA A 230 0.68 -8.22 6.42
N HIS A 231 0.44 -8.24 7.71
CA HIS A 231 -0.77 -8.80 8.34
C HIS A 231 -1.84 -7.76 8.64
N GLY A 232 -1.60 -6.46 8.36
CA GLY A 232 -2.48 -5.35 8.66
C GLY A 232 -3.03 -4.54 7.47
N PRO A 233 -3.13 -5.07 6.23
CA PRO A 233 -3.59 -4.24 5.09
C PRO A 233 -5.05 -3.76 5.23
N HIS A 234 -5.83 -4.31 6.16
CA HIS A 234 -7.20 -3.89 6.50
C HIS A 234 -7.25 -2.77 7.56
N PHE A 235 -6.13 -2.41 8.16
CA PHE A 235 -6.08 -1.38 9.20
C PHE A 235 -6.54 -0.01 8.68
N GLY A 236 -7.24 0.74 9.53
CA GLY A 236 -7.78 2.06 9.21
C GLY A 236 -8.98 2.09 8.27
N PHE A 237 -9.49 0.94 7.80
CA PHE A 237 -10.68 0.88 6.96
C PHE A 237 -11.99 0.66 7.74
N HIS A 238 -11.90 0.44 9.05
CA HIS A 238 -13.05 0.38 9.95
C HIS A 238 -12.64 0.87 11.35
N PRO A 239 -13.53 1.56 12.10
CA PRO A 239 -13.19 2.11 13.43
C PRO A 239 -12.75 1.07 14.47
N ALA A 240 -13.18 -0.20 14.34
CA ALA A 240 -12.77 -1.30 15.22
C ALA A 240 -11.38 -1.86 14.89
N PHE A 241 -10.77 -1.46 13.78
CA PHE A 241 -9.42 -1.88 13.41
C PHE A 241 -8.38 -0.85 13.90
N PRO A 242 -7.13 -1.29 14.15
CA PRO A 242 -6.04 -0.37 14.43
C PRO A 242 -5.82 0.68 13.34
N GLY A 243 -5.11 1.76 13.65
CA GLY A 243 -4.66 2.74 12.66
C GLY A 243 -3.60 2.18 11.73
N ARG A 244 -3.55 2.68 10.49
CA ARG A 244 -2.55 2.30 9.48
C ARG A 244 -1.18 2.87 9.83
N ALA A 245 -0.12 2.11 9.60
CA ALA A 245 1.25 2.60 9.81
C ALA A 245 1.56 3.86 8.97
N ASN A 246 0.94 4.02 7.79
CA ASN A 246 1.03 5.24 6.97
C ASN A 246 0.56 6.50 7.72
N ASP A 247 -0.55 6.41 8.46
CA ASP A 247 -1.11 7.54 9.23
C ASP A 247 -0.35 7.78 10.54
N LEU A 248 0.40 6.78 11.01
CA LEU A 248 1.13 6.78 12.27
C LEU A 248 2.59 7.21 12.13
N GLY A 249 3.01 7.64 10.94
CA GLY A 249 4.32 8.24 10.70
C GLY A 249 5.40 7.29 10.20
N ALA A 250 5.07 6.07 9.78
CA ALA A 250 6.03 5.19 9.13
C ALA A 250 6.46 5.76 7.76
N ASP A 251 7.77 5.71 7.46
CA ASP A 251 8.33 6.22 6.20
C ASP A 251 8.16 5.23 5.05
N VAL A 252 8.24 3.93 5.34
CA VAL A 252 7.98 2.86 4.37
C VAL A 252 7.12 1.80 5.01
N VAL A 253 6.01 1.45 4.36
CA VAL A 253 5.07 0.43 4.82
C VAL A 253 4.88 -0.63 3.75
N ILE A 254 4.86 -1.90 4.14
CA ILE A 254 4.65 -3.00 3.21
C ILE A 254 3.40 -3.79 3.64
N ASN A 255 2.38 -3.83 2.76
CA ASN A 255 1.13 -4.53 2.97
C ASN A 255 1.01 -5.75 2.04
N SER A 256 0.79 -6.95 2.61
CA SER A 256 0.42 -8.14 1.84
C SER A 256 -1.09 -8.18 1.66
N LEU A 257 -1.63 -7.73 0.53
CA LEU A 257 -3.08 -7.66 0.35
C LEU A 257 -3.74 -9.04 0.43
N HIS A 258 -3.07 -10.06 -0.11
CA HIS A 258 -3.57 -11.43 -0.15
C HIS A 258 -3.75 -12.11 1.23
N LYS A 259 -3.22 -11.53 2.33
CA LYS A 259 -3.32 -12.15 3.65
C LYS A 259 -4.66 -11.90 4.32
N THR A 260 -5.19 -10.69 4.23
CA THR A 260 -6.42 -10.29 4.94
C THR A 260 -7.45 -9.58 4.05
N LEU A 261 -7.15 -9.36 2.78
CA LEU A 261 -8.01 -8.71 1.79
C LEU A 261 -8.24 -9.61 0.57
N PRO A 262 -9.30 -9.37 -0.22
CA PRO A 262 -9.65 -10.19 -1.38
C PRO A 262 -8.73 -9.93 -2.57
N SER A 263 -7.49 -10.42 -2.50
CA SER A 263 -6.50 -10.32 -3.55
C SER A 263 -5.76 -11.65 -3.74
N LEU A 264 -5.24 -11.90 -4.94
CA LEU A 264 -4.54 -13.14 -5.26
C LEU A 264 -3.25 -13.29 -4.45
N THR A 265 -2.90 -14.53 -4.12
CA THR A 265 -1.61 -14.84 -3.46
C THR A 265 -0.45 -14.17 -4.19
N GLN A 266 0.55 -13.69 -3.44
CA GLN A 266 1.72 -12.98 -3.94
C GLN A 266 1.50 -11.48 -4.18
N THR A 267 0.26 -10.98 -4.20
CA THR A 267 -0.01 -9.54 -4.34
C THR A 267 0.30 -8.77 -3.06
N ALA A 268 0.99 -7.65 -3.20
CA ALA A 268 1.31 -6.75 -2.10
C ALA A 268 1.47 -5.31 -2.59
N ILE A 269 1.57 -4.35 -1.69
CA ILE A 269 1.85 -2.94 -1.99
C ILE A 269 2.95 -2.44 -1.05
N LEU A 270 3.86 -1.63 -1.57
CA LEU A 270 4.82 -0.84 -0.81
C LEU A 270 4.38 0.62 -0.87
N HIS A 271 4.32 1.26 0.29
CA HIS A 271 3.99 2.67 0.46
C HIS A 271 5.22 3.45 0.92
N ILE A 272 5.36 4.70 0.47
CA ILE A 272 6.43 5.61 0.85
C ILE A 272 5.83 6.94 1.31
N ASN A 273 6.33 7.43 2.46
CA ASN A 273 5.90 8.68 3.06
C ASN A 273 7.10 9.55 3.43
N GLY A 274 6.84 10.84 3.66
CA GLY A 274 7.82 11.78 4.19
C GLY A 274 9.01 12.05 3.25
N LYS A 275 10.08 12.61 3.82
CA LYS A 275 11.25 13.08 3.07
C LYS A 275 12.58 12.46 3.52
N ILE A 276 12.54 11.55 4.50
CA ILE A 276 13.76 10.95 5.06
C ILE A 276 14.34 9.91 4.11
N VAL A 277 13.46 9.15 3.41
CA VAL A 277 13.87 8.07 2.53
C VAL A 277 14.18 8.54 1.10
N ASN A 278 15.12 7.86 0.46
CA ASN A 278 15.43 8.09 -0.95
C ASN A 278 14.50 7.24 -1.84
N ARG A 279 13.39 7.83 -2.30
CA ARG A 279 12.37 7.18 -3.15
C ARG A 279 12.97 6.56 -4.41
N ARG A 280 13.87 7.29 -5.10
CA ARG A 280 14.51 6.78 -6.32
C ARG A 280 15.32 5.52 -6.06
N ARG A 281 15.93 5.41 -4.89
CA ARG A 281 16.75 4.26 -4.52
C ARG A 281 15.87 3.06 -4.19
N ILE A 282 14.75 3.26 -3.48
CA ILE A 282 13.75 2.21 -3.23
C ILE A 282 13.21 1.72 -4.58
N LYS A 283 12.78 2.64 -5.48
CA LYS A 283 12.29 2.29 -6.82
C LYS A 283 13.29 1.46 -7.61
N LYS A 284 14.57 1.83 -7.59
CA LYS A 284 15.63 1.06 -8.27
C LYS A 284 15.69 -0.39 -7.77
N TYR A 285 15.55 -0.63 -6.47
CA TYR A 285 15.53 -1.99 -5.95
C TYR A 285 14.21 -2.71 -6.26
N LEU A 286 13.08 -2.01 -6.32
CA LEU A 286 11.82 -2.58 -6.82
C LEU A 286 11.98 -3.10 -8.27
N ASP A 287 12.62 -2.33 -9.13
CA ASP A 287 12.88 -2.72 -10.51
C ASP A 287 13.84 -3.92 -10.62
N MET A 288 14.81 -4.04 -9.70
CA MET A 288 15.76 -5.14 -9.66
C MET A 288 15.19 -6.44 -9.10
N LEU A 289 14.25 -6.35 -8.14
CA LEU A 289 13.80 -7.48 -7.33
C LEU A 289 12.42 -7.99 -7.74
N GLN A 290 11.78 -7.36 -8.70
CA GLN A 290 10.56 -7.85 -9.32
C GLN A 290 10.83 -8.38 -10.74
N SER A 291 9.93 -9.25 -11.22
CA SER A 291 9.99 -9.79 -12.58
C SER A 291 9.95 -8.67 -13.62
N SER A 292 10.76 -8.77 -14.67
CA SER A 292 10.68 -7.89 -15.84
C SER A 292 9.43 -8.14 -16.69
N SER A 293 8.73 -9.26 -16.47
CA SER A 293 7.43 -9.57 -17.08
C SER A 293 6.40 -9.73 -15.95
N PRO A 294 5.91 -8.62 -15.35
CA PRO A 294 5.00 -8.68 -14.22
C PRO A 294 3.64 -9.22 -14.64
N SER A 295 3.03 -10.06 -13.80
CA SER A 295 1.71 -10.64 -14.05
C SER A 295 0.62 -9.58 -14.02
N TYR A 296 -0.04 -9.34 -15.15
CA TYR A 296 -1.19 -8.44 -15.26
C TYR A 296 -2.41 -8.96 -14.50
N ILE A 297 -2.53 -10.29 -14.33
CA ILE A 297 -3.56 -10.89 -13.48
C ILE A 297 -3.38 -10.48 -12.01
N PHE A 298 -2.14 -10.47 -11.52
CA PHE A 298 -1.87 -9.97 -10.16
C PHE A 298 -2.13 -8.48 -10.04
N MET A 299 -1.73 -7.68 -11.03
CA MET A 299 -2.00 -6.23 -11.01
C MET A 299 -3.48 -5.91 -11.08
N ALA A 300 -4.25 -6.64 -11.89
CA ALA A 300 -5.72 -6.52 -11.94
C ALA A 300 -6.37 -6.93 -10.61
N SER A 301 -5.82 -7.92 -9.90
CA SER A 301 -6.28 -8.30 -8.57
C SER A 301 -5.97 -7.24 -7.52
N LEU A 302 -4.80 -6.59 -7.61
CA LEU A 302 -4.44 -5.44 -6.77
C LEU A 302 -5.40 -4.26 -7.01
N ASP A 303 -5.62 -3.91 -8.28
CA ASP A 303 -6.55 -2.86 -8.68
C ASP A 303 -7.96 -3.11 -8.16
N ALA A 304 -8.50 -4.33 -8.37
CA ALA A 304 -9.82 -4.70 -7.87
C ALA A 304 -9.92 -4.63 -6.33
N CYS A 305 -8.86 -5.02 -5.63
CA CYS A 305 -8.80 -4.94 -4.17
C CYS A 305 -8.77 -3.49 -3.67
N VAL A 306 -7.99 -2.63 -4.32
CA VAL A 306 -7.96 -1.18 -4.01
C VAL A 306 -9.32 -0.53 -4.26
N ASP A 307 -10.02 -0.93 -5.35
CA ASP A 307 -11.37 -0.44 -5.62
C ASP A 307 -12.39 -0.90 -4.59
N PHE A 308 -12.27 -2.12 -4.10
CA PHE A 308 -13.10 -2.61 -2.99
C PHE A 308 -12.91 -1.75 -1.74
N LEU A 309 -11.68 -1.38 -1.42
CA LEU A 309 -11.35 -0.52 -0.27
C LEU A 309 -11.79 0.94 -0.48
N ASP A 310 -11.88 1.42 -1.73
CA ASP A 310 -12.30 2.78 -2.09
C ASP A 310 -13.83 2.95 -2.01
N GLY A 311 -14.37 2.78 -0.78
CA GLY A 311 -15.77 3.04 -0.42
C GLY A 311 -16.77 1.92 -0.70
N LYS A 312 -16.30 0.66 -0.88
CA LYS A 312 -17.16 -0.53 -1.02
C LYS A 312 -17.04 -1.51 0.15
N CYS A 313 -16.02 -1.33 0.99
CA CYS A 313 -15.69 -2.26 2.07
C CYS A 313 -16.49 -2.03 3.37
N GLU A 314 -17.09 -0.86 3.57
CA GLU A 314 -17.72 -0.44 4.83
C GLU A 314 -18.72 -1.49 5.37
N ASN A 315 -19.73 -1.84 4.59
CA ASN A 315 -20.74 -2.83 5.02
C ASN A 315 -20.14 -4.24 5.25
N VAL A 316 -19.10 -4.60 4.48
CA VAL A 316 -18.45 -5.90 4.63
C VAL A 316 -17.66 -5.97 5.93
N PHE A 317 -16.94 -4.90 6.26
CA PHE A 317 -16.17 -4.84 7.50
C PHE A 317 -17.07 -4.69 8.73
N GLU A 318 -18.20 -3.95 8.64
CA GLU A 318 -19.19 -3.90 9.70
C GLU A 318 -19.69 -5.31 10.04
N LEU A 319 -20.18 -6.06 9.04
CA LEU A 319 -20.64 -7.43 9.23
C LEU A 319 -19.55 -8.38 9.76
N TYR A 320 -18.30 -8.17 9.35
CA TYR A 320 -17.16 -8.94 9.87
C TYR A 320 -16.94 -8.65 11.35
N VAL A 321 -16.96 -7.38 11.76
CA VAL A 321 -16.75 -6.97 13.15
C VAL A 321 -17.87 -7.47 14.05
N GLU A 322 -19.14 -7.37 13.63
CA GLU A 322 -20.28 -7.93 14.36
C GLU A 322 -20.14 -9.44 14.60
N ARG A 323 -19.76 -10.19 13.55
CA ARG A 323 -19.53 -11.65 13.65
C ARG A 323 -18.38 -11.99 14.58
N LEU A 324 -17.28 -11.21 14.52
CA LEU A 324 -16.12 -11.42 15.37
C LEU A 324 -16.43 -11.14 16.83
N GLN A 325 -17.21 -10.09 17.12
CA GLN A 325 -17.67 -9.78 18.47
C GLN A 325 -18.54 -10.92 19.03
N LYS A 326 -19.55 -11.33 18.26
CA LYS A 326 -20.41 -12.45 18.64
C LYS A 326 -19.63 -13.74 18.91
N PHE A 327 -18.66 -14.07 18.05
CA PHE A 327 -17.81 -15.24 18.24
C PHE A 327 -17.00 -15.16 19.55
N ARG A 328 -16.46 -13.96 19.89
CA ARG A 328 -15.73 -13.75 21.15
C ARG A 328 -16.60 -13.83 22.39
N GLU A 329 -17.89 -13.49 22.28
CA GLU A 329 -18.87 -13.62 23.37
C GLU A 329 -19.28 -15.08 23.61
N GLU A 330 -19.14 -15.95 22.59
CA GLU A 330 -19.48 -17.39 22.69
C GLU A 330 -18.29 -18.22 23.20
N LEU A 331 -17.06 -17.69 23.27
CA LEU A 331 -15.86 -18.33 23.83
C LEU A 331 -15.71 -18.06 25.32
#